data_a2a9852d3c14f5c41ebe7968e6af52ad
#
_entry.id   a2a9852d3c14f5c41ebe7968e6af52ad
#
_cell.length_a   1.000
_cell.length_b   1.000
_cell.length_c   1.000
_cell.angle_alpha   90.00
_cell.angle_beta   90.00
_cell.angle_gamma   90.00
#
_symmetry.space_group_name_H-M   'P 1'
#
loop_
_entity.id
_entity.type
_entity.pdbx_description
1 polymer ?
#
loop_
_entity_poly.entity_id
_entity_poly.type
_entity_poly.pdbx_seq_one_letter_code
_entity_poly.pdbx_strand_id
1 'polypeptide(L)'
;MGIYIFSWPVLREALLKKKDEPGCDFGKHVIPYCHVNGQRLFAYEYNGYWKDVGTLGSYWEANMELIDIIPDFNLYEEIWKIYTNTGCIPPQYISENSVIEKSIICNGTEIYGEVHNSVIGSNVVIGQGAVVRDSIIMQDVVIGENCVIDKSIIAEHVKVGDNVTLGIRS
;
A
#
# COMPACT_ATOMS: atom_id res chain seq x y z
N MET A 1 3.25 -3.55 -16.69
CA MET A 1 3.12 -2.11 -16.38
C MET A 1 2.21 -1.43 -17.37
N GLY A 2 1.31 -0.56 -16.91
CA GLY A 2 0.42 0.25 -17.76
C GLY A 2 0.91 1.69 -17.91
N ILE A 3 2.22 1.88 -18.15
CA ILE A 3 2.82 3.21 -18.31
C ILE A 3 3.20 3.38 -19.75
N TYR A 4 2.67 4.44 -20.39
CA TYR A 4 2.84 4.69 -21.81
C TYR A 4 3.25 6.12 -22.10
N ILE A 5 4.13 6.31 -23.08
CA ILE A 5 4.53 7.61 -23.59
C ILE A 5 4.16 7.67 -25.06
N PHE A 6 3.33 8.64 -25.45
CA PHE A 6 2.88 8.86 -26.82
C PHE A 6 3.23 10.28 -27.30
N SER A 7 3.49 10.41 -28.58
CA SER A 7 3.33 11.72 -29.23
C SER A 7 1.84 12.06 -29.35
N TRP A 8 1.47 13.27 -28.97
CA TRP A 8 0.06 13.68 -28.89
C TRP A 8 -0.75 13.46 -30.17
N PRO A 9 -0.25 13.76 -31.40
CA PRO A 9 -1.00 13.52 -32.62
C PRO A 9 -1.40 12.06 -32.81
N VAL A 10 -0.47 11.13 -32.52
CA VAL A 10 -0.70 9.68 -32.62
C VAL A 10 -1.73 9.20 -31.61
N LEU A 11 -1.57 9.63 -30.35
CA LEU A 11 -2.51 9.27 -29.29
C LEU A 11 -3.92 9.79 -29.59
N ARG A 12 -4.03 11.07 -29.99
CA ARG A 12 -5.31 11.68 -30.33
C ARG A 12 -6.02 10.94 -31.46
N GLU A 13 -5.31 10.58 -32.52
CA GLU A 13 -5.87 9.82 -33.63
C GLU A 13 -6.38 8.46 -33.15
N ALA A 14 -5.55 7.71 -32.44
CA ALA A 14 -5.91 6.38 -31.94
C ALA A 14 -7.13 6.43 -31.01
N LEU A 15 -7.20 7.38 -30.08
CA LEU A 15 -8.33 7.55 -29.19
C LEU A 15 -9.62 7.91 -29.94
N LEU A 16 -9.57 8.82 -30.91
CA LEU A 16 -10.73 9.17 -31.71
C LEU A 16 -11.26 8.00 -32.55
N LYS A 17 -10.36 7.12 -33.03
CA LYS A 17 -10.75 5.93 -33.78
C LYS A 17 -11.32 4.81 -32.92
N LYS A 18 -10.93 4.77 -31.63
CA LYS A 18 -11.30 3.70 -30.68
C LYS A 18 -12.33 4.12 -29.63
N LYS A 19 -12.76 5.37 -29.60
CA LYS A 19 -13.66 5.94 -28.58
C LYS A 19 -15.02 5.22 -28.47
N ASP A 20 -15.52 4.66 -29.57
CA ASP A 20 -16.82 4.02 -29.60
C ASP A 20 -16.75 2.50 -29.32
N GLU A 21 -15.56 1.94 -29.09
CA GLU A 21 -15.40 0.55 -28.71
C GLU A 21 -15.75 0.35 -27.23
N PRO A 22 -16.67 -0.58 -26.88
CA PRO A 22 -17.03 -0.86 -25.50
C PRO A 22 -15.80 -1.28 -24.67
N GLY A 23 -15.59 -0.61 -23.53
CA GLY A 23 -14.47 -0.93 -22.64
C GLY A 23 -13.10 -0.67 -23.26
N CYS A 24 -12.96 0.43 -24.05
CA CYS A 24 -11.71 0.80 -24.69
C CYS A 24 -10.55 0.84 -23.69
N ASP A 25 -9.53 0.04 -23.95
CA ASP A 25 -8.35 -0.17 -23.12
C ASP A 25 -7.08 0.05 -23.93
N PHE A 26 -6.05 0.62 -23.29
CA PHE A 26 -4.79 0.92 -23.98
C PHE A 26 -4.08 -0.34 -24.50
N GLY A 27 -3.99 -1.37 -23.67
CA GLY A 27 -3.30 -2.62 -24.04
C GLY A 27 -4.04 -3.44 -25.07
N LYS A 28 -5.38 -3.46 -25.02
CA LYS A 28 -6.21 -4.29 -25.89
C LYS A 28 -6.62 -3.60 -27.20
N HIS A 29 -6.73 -2.28 -27.19
CA HIS A 29 -7.32 -1.56 -28.32
C HIS A 29 -6.39 -0.49 -28.91
N VAL A 30 -5.82 0.40 -28.07
CA VAL A 30 -5.04 1.56 -28.55
C VAL A 30 -3.67 1.13 -29.08
N ILE A 31 -2.92 0.33 -28.32
CA ILE A 31 -1.60 -0.13 -28.75
C ILE A 31 -1.67 -1.04 -29.98
N PRO A 32 -2.55 -2.07 -30.03
CA PRO A 32 -2.72 -2.87 -31.23
C PRO A 32 -3.14 -2.04 -32.46
N TYR A 33 -4.03 -1.06 -32.30
CA TYR A 33 -4.38 -0.13 -33.38
C TYR A 33 -3.13 0.60 -33.90
N CYS A 34 -2.32 1.17 -33.02
CA CYS A 34 -1.08 1.86 -33.42
C CYS A 34 -0.12 0.91 -34.16
N HIS A 35 0.01 -0.33 -33.67
CA HIS A 35 0.87 -1.33 -34.27
C HIS A 35 0.45 -1.70 -35.68
N VAL A 36 -0.84 -2.01 -35.90
CA VAL A 36 -1.40 -2.38 -37.22
C VAL A 36 -1.31 -1.22 -38.19
N ASN A 37 -1.40 0.03 -37.71
CA ASN A 37 -1.31 1.22 -38.60
C ASN A 37 0.15 1.70 -38.79
N GLY A 38 1.14 0.87 -38.50
CA GLY A 38 2.55 1.12 -38.83
C GLY A 38 3.22 2.20 -37.98
N GLN A 39 2.65 2.52 -36.79
CA GLN A 39 3.30 3.43 -35.85
C GLN A 39 4.52 2.73 -35.22
N ARG A 40 5.58 3.47 -35.00
CA ARG A 40 6.79 2.94 -34.34
C ARG A 40 6.52 2.75 -32.84
N LEU A 41 6.51 1.51 -32.39
CA LEU A 41 6.34 1.13 -30.99
C LEU A 41 7.67 0.61 -30.44
N PHE A 42 8.01 1.04 -29.21
CA PHE A 42 9.20 0.59 -28.51
C PHE A 42 8.80 0.10 -27.11
N ALA A 43 9.34 -1.03 -26.70
CA ALA A 43 9.28 -1.49 -25.34
C ALA A 43 10.50 -0.99 -24.58
N TYR A 44 10.25 -0.40 -23.42
CA TYR A 44 11.32 -0.06 -22.46
C TYR A 44 11.34 -1.10 -21.36
N GLU A 45 12.47 -1.78 -21.19
CA GLU A 45 12.68 -2.73 -20.12
C GLU A 45 13.03 -1.96 -18.85
N TYR A 46 12.16 -2.06 -17.86
CA TYR A 46 12.34 -1.43 -16.55
C TYR A 46 12.92 -2.43 -15.56
N ASN A 47 14.12 -2.13 -15.03
CA ASN A 47 14.85 -2.99 -14.10
C ASN A 47 14.73 -2.54 -12.63
N GLY A 48 13.88 -1.56 -12.32
CA GLY A 48 13.62 -1.10 -10.95
C GLY A 48 12.52 -1.90 -10.26
N TYR A 49 12.27 -1.57 -8.99
CA TYR A 49 11.15 -2.16 -8.24
C TYR A 49 9.81 -1.83 -8.89
N TRP A 50 9.00 -2.86 -9.09
CA TRP A 50 7.61 -2.73 -9.52
C TRP A 50 6.78 -3.86 -8.93
N LYS A 51 5.66 -3.53 -8.30
CA LYS A 51 4.72 -4.50 -7.73
C LYS A 51 3.30 -4.13 -8.14
N ASP A 52 2.53 -5.11 -8.61
CA ASP A 52 1.09 -4.96 -8.83
C ASP A 52 0.34 -5.30 -7.55
N VAL A 53 -0.39 -4.34 -7.01
CA VAL A 53 -1.17 -4.48 -5.77
C VAL A 53 -2.67 -4.65 -6.03
N GLY A 54 -3.04 -5.22 -7.17
CA GLY A 54 -4.42 -5.40 -7.62
C GLY A 54 -5.24 -6.44 -6.82
N THR A 55 -4.64 -7.18 -5.88
CA THR A 55 -5.33 -8.12 -4.98
C THR A 55 -4.97 -7.84 -3.53
N LEU A 56 -5.82 -8.29 -2.58
CA LEU A 56 -5.53 -8.16 -1.15
C LEU A 56 -4.22 -8.86 -0.75
N GLY A 57 -3.93 -10.03 -1.36
CA GLY A 57 -2.69 -10.75 -1.12
C GLY A 57 -1.47 -9.96 -1.58
N SER A 58 -1.46 -9.47 -2.81
CA SER A 58 -0.34 -8.67 -3.33
C SER A 58 -0.17 -7.32 -2.61
N TYR A 59 -1.26 -6.71 -2.14
CA TYR A 59 -1.21 -5.52 -1.30
C TYR A 59 -0.56 -5.83 0.07
N TRP A 60 -0.97 -6.92 0.71
CA TRP A 60 -0.37 -7.38 1.97
C TRP A 60 1.12 -7.67 1.80
N GLU A 61 1.50 -8.47 0.79
CA GLU A 61 2.90 -8.79 0.48
C GLU A 61 3.75 -7.53 0.26
N ALA A 62 3.26 -6.57 -0.55
CA ALA A 62 3.97 -5.33 -0.82
C ALA A 62 4.25 -4.51 0.45
N ASN A 63 3.33 -4.49 1.41
CA ASN A 63 3.53 -3.83 2.69
C ASN A 63 4.52 -4.59 3.58
N MET A 64 4.48 -5.93 3.59
CA MET A 64 5.41 -6.75 4.38
C MET A 64 6.85 -6.64 3.85
N GLU A 65 7.04 -6.52 2.53
CA GLU A 65 8.35 -6.28 1.92
C GLU A 65 9.02 -4.98 2.40
N LEU A 66 8.23 -3.95 2.76
CA LEU A 66 8.76 -2.68 3.29
C LEU A 66 9.37 -2.81 4.70
N ILE A 67 9.02 -3.85 5.45
CA ILE A 67 9.46 -4.07 6.83
C ILE A 67 10.84 -4.75 6.86
N ASP A 68 11.32 -5.28 5.76
CA ASP A 68 12.61 -5.95 5.70
C ASP A 68 13.77 -4.97 5.97
N ILE A 69 14.87 -5.49 6.51
CA ILE A 69 16.06 -4.68 6.89
C ILE A 69 16.64 -3.95 5.68
N ILE A 70 16.61 -4.59 4.52
CA ILE A 70 17.03 -4.00 3.23
C ILE A 70 15.89 -4.23 2.24
N PRO A 71 14.86 -3.37 2.26
CA PRO A 71 13.76 -3.53 1.33
C PRO A 71 14.20 -3.16 -0.09
N ASP A 72 13.69 -3.89 -1.09
CA ASP A 72 13.91 -3.57 -2.50
C ASP A 72 13.38 -2.18 -2.87
N PHE A 73 12.38 -1.69 -2.13
CA PHE A 73 11.82 -0.36 -2.24
C PHE A 73 12.11 0.46 -0.99
N ASN A 74 13.00 1.46 -1.11
CA ASN A 74 13.43 2.29 0.02
C ASN A 74 12.49 3.48 0.24
N LEU A 75 11.75 3.49 1.35
CA LEU A 75 10.92 4.63 1.76
C LEU A 75 11.74 5.83 2.27
N TYR A 76 13.01 5.63 2.62
CA TYR A 76 13.91 6.64 3.19
C TYR A 76 14.84 7.26 2.16
N GLU A 77 14.49 7.16 0.85
CA GLU A 77 15.26 7.74 -0.25
C GLU A 77 15.28 9.28 -0.15
N GLU A 78 16.47 9.84 0.04
CA GLU A 78 16.64 11.30 0.24
C GLU A 78 16.64 12.09 -1.08
N ILE A 79 17.14 11.48 -2.16
CA ILE A 79 17.30 12.17 -3.46
C ILE A 79 15.96 12.24 -4.18
N TRP A 80 15.17 11.17 -4.12
CA TRP A 80 13.85 11.08 -4.76
C TRP A 80 12.77 10.76 -3.73
N LYS A 81 12.42 11.77 -2.96
CA LYS A 81 11.42 11.63 -1.87
C LYS A 81 10.05 11.34 -2.41
N ILE A 82 9.34 10.43 -1.73
CA ILE A 82 7.93 10.20 -1.92
C ILE A 82 7.16 11.20 -1.07
N TYR A 83 6.38 12.07 -1.74
CA TYR A 83 5.55 13.06 -1.06
C TYR A 83 4.16 12.53 -0.85
N THR A 84 3.60 12.81 0.32
CA THR A 84 2.22 12.49 0.69
C THR A 84 1.57 13.69 1.35
N ASN A 85 0.25 13.80 1.25
CA ASN A 85 -0.51 14.87 1.88
C ASN A 85 -0.87 14.47 3.33
N THR A 86 0.16 14.40 4.18
CA THR A 86 -0.04 14.24 5.63
C THR A 86 -0.11 15.60 6.29
N GLY A 87 -1.16 15.83 7.09
CA GLY A 87 -1.24 17.00 7.96
C GLY A 87 -0.12 17.04 9.00
N CYS A 88 -0.11 18.08 9.83
CA CYS A 88 0.78 18.15 10.98
C CYS A 88 0.30 17.15 12.05
N ILE A 89 0.88 15.96 12.05
CA ILE A 89 0.55 14.87 12.97
C ILE A 89 1.64 14.81 14.05
N PRO A 90 1.29 14.65 15.36
CA PRO A 90 2.28 14.54 16.43
C PRO A 90 3.13 13.27 16.27
N PRO A 91 4.29 13.19 16.94
CA PRO A 91 5.04 11.93 17.02
C PRO A 91 4.20 10.79 17.58
N GLN A 92 4.64 9.55 17.34
CA GLN A 92 4.04 8.36 17.94
C GLN A 92 4.34 8.32 19.46
N TYR A 93 3.39 7.79 20.22
CA TYR A 93 3.55 7.47 21.64
C TYR A 93 3.61 5.95 21.85
N ILE A 94 4.60 5.49 22.58
CA ILE A 94 4.80 4.08 22.92
C ILE A 94 4.85 3.97 24.43
N SER A 95 3.93 3.19 25.00
CA SER A 95 3.83 2.95 26.44
C SER A 95 5.02 2.11 26.96
N GLU A 96 5.35 2.23 28.22
CA GLU A 96 6.46 1.51 28.87
C GLU A 96 6.33 -0.02 28.81
N ASN A 97 5.11 -0.54 28.75
CA ASN A 97 4.82 -1.97 28.69
C ASN A 97 4.57 -2.50 27.28
N SER A 98 4.75 -1.66 26.26
CA SER A 98 4.55 -2.05 24.88
C SER A 98 5.76 -2.78 24.32
N VAL A 99 5.50 -3.72 23.40
CA VAL A 99 6.54 -4.44 22.66
C VAL A 99 6.38 -4.15 21.19
N ILE A 100 7.44 -3.67 20.53
CA ILE A 100 7.44 -3.43 19.09
C ILE A 100 8.63 -4.15 18.46
N GLU A 101 8.35 -5.03 17.52
CA GLU A 101 9.36 -5.79 16.80
C GLU A 101 9.11 -5.74 15.29
N LYS A 102 10.16 -5.48 14.52
CA LYS A 102 10.15 -5.55 13.04
C LYS A 102 8.90 -4.91 12.43
N SER A 103 8.61 -3.65 12.74
CA SER A 103 7.36 -2.98 12.33
C SER A 103 7.60 -1.54 11.89
N ILE A 104 6.74 -1.05 10.98
CA ILE A 104 6.69 0.35 10.57
C ILE A 104 5.54 1.01 11.34
N ILE A 105 5.85 2.09 12.07
CA ILE A 105 4.87 2.84 12.87
C ILE A 105 4.84 4.29 12.37
N CYS A 106 3.67 4.75 11.92
CA CYS A 106 3.50 6.12 11.47
C CYS A 106 3.21 7.09 12.63
N ASN A 107 3.32 8.38 12.34
CA ASN A 107 3.07 9.46 13.31
C ASN A 107 1.63 9.46 13.85
N GLY A 108 1.45 10.01 15.05
CA GLY A 108 0.16 10.11 15.72
C GLY A 108 -0.35 8.81 16.34
N THR A 109 0.39 7.72 16.21
CA THR A 109 -0.01 6.40 16.71
C THR A 109 0.26 6.30 18.20
N GLU A 110 -0.66 5.71 18.95
CA GLU A 110 -0.55 5.41 20.37
C GLU A 110 -0.55 3.90 20.59
N ILE A 111 0.53 3.34 21.16
CA ILE A 111 0.67 1.90 21.35
C ILE A 111 0.77 1.57 22.82
N TYR A 112 -0.20 0.82 23.34
CA TYR A 112 -0.26 0.30 24.70
C TYR A 112 -0.13 -1.23 24.75
N GLY A 113 -0.09 -1.91 23.61
CA GLY A 113 0.00 -3.35 23.45
C GLY A 113 1.27 -3.80 22.71
N GLU A 114 1.18 -4.91 22.00
CA GLU A 114 2.28 -5.53 21.26
C GLU A 114 2.06 -5.42 19.74
N VAL A 115 3.13 -5.13 19.00
CA VAL A 115 3.13 -5.05 17.53
C VAL A 115 4.33 -5.81 16.97
N HIS A 116 4.06 -6.81 16.15
CA HIS A 116 5.08 -7.65 15.55
C HIS A 116 4.88 -7.73 14.03
N ASN A 117 5.96 -7.55 13.27
CA ASN A 117 6.00 -7.72 11.81
C ASN A 117 4.80 -7.05 11.10
N SER A 118 4.48 -5.80 11.45
CA SER A 118 3.25 -5.14 11.03
C SER A 118 3.49 -3.72 10.52
N VAL A 119 2.59 -3.22 9.69
CA VAL A 119 2.57 -1.83 9.22
C VAL A 119 1.41 -1.11 9.88
N ILE A 120 1.71 -0.07 10.66
CA ILE A 120 0.74 0.71 11.41
C ILE A 120 0.66 2.13 10.83
N GLY A 121 -0.51 2.48 10.33
CA GLY A 121 -0.83 3.78 9.75
C GLY A 121 -0.87 4.91 10.78
N SER A 122 -1.11 6.13 10.32
CA SER A 122 -1.16 7.31 11.18
C SER A 122 -2.41 7.33 12.07
N ASN A 123 -2.27 7.93 13.26
CA ASN A 123 -3.36 8.12 14.23
C ASN A 123 -4.02 6.80 14.68
N VAL A 124 -3.30 5.70 14.67
CA VAL A 124 -3.82 4.41 15.16
C VAL A 124 -3.66 4.33 16.67
N VAL A 125 -4.68 3.79 17.34
CA VAL A 125 -4.61 3.47 18.77
C VAL A 125 -4.66 1.95 18.95
N ILE A 126 -3.67 1.40 19.66
CA ILE A 126 -3.61 -0.03 20.01
C ILE A 126 -3.73 -0.15 21.53
N GLY A 127 -4.86 -0.70 22.00
CA GLY A 127 -5.22 -0.81 23.41
C GLY A 127 -4.30 -1.73 24.21
N GLN A 128 -4.42 -1.63 25.53
CA GLN A 128 -3.63 -2.41 26.46
C GLN A 128 -3.90 -3.92 26.30
N GLY A 129 -2.83 -4.72 26.28
CA GLY A 129 -2.93 -6.17 26.12
C GLY A 129 -3.32 -6.62 24.72
N ALA A 130 -3.52 -5.69 23.77
CA ALA A 130 -3.75 -6.06 22.40
C ALA A 130 -2.46 -6.53 21.73
N VAL A 131 -2.57 -7.48 20.81
CA VAL A 131 -1.45 -8.07 20.06
C VAL A 131 -1.76 -8.01 18.56
N VAL A 132 -0.90 -7.33 17.83
CA VAL A 132 -1.01 -7.19 16.35
C VAL A 132 0.19 -7.89 15.72
N ARG A 133 -0.07 -8.85 14.82
CA ARG A 133 0.96 -9.62 14.12
C ARG A 133 0.68 -9.71 12.63
N ASP A 134 1.76 -9.67 11.82
CA ASP A 134 1.71 -9.89 10.36
C ASP A 134 0.59 -9.10 9.67
N SER A 135 0.27 -7.91 10.17
CA SER A 135 -0.96 -7.19 9.84
C SER A 135 -0.68 -5.78 9.33
N ILE A 136 -1.65 -5.28 8.55
CA ILE A 136 -1.67 -3.91 8.07
C ILE A 136 -2.84 -3.20 8.73
N ILE A 137 -2.56 -2.18 9.53
CA ILE A 137 -3.55 -1.35 10.19
C ILE A 137 -3.51 0.03 9.53
N MET A 138 -4.58 0.39 8.82
CA MET A 138 -4.64 1.67 8.11
C MET A 138 -4.86 2.83 9.06
N GLN A 139 -4.90 4.04 8.54
CA GLN A 139 -5.02 5.26 9.35
C GLN A 139 -6.33 5.37 10.14
N ASP A 140 -6.28 6.10 11.26
CA ASP A 140 -7.43 6.42 12.10
C ASP A 140 -8.18 5.20 12.65
N VAL A 141 -7.48 4.04 12.79
CA VAL A 141 -8.04 2.81 13.37
C VAL A 141 -7.86 2.83 14.88
N VAL A 142 -8.88 2.34 15.59
CA VAL A 142 -8.82 2.11 17.04
C VAL A 142 -8.99 0.61 17.30
N ILE A 143 -8.00 0.00 17.94
CA ILE A 143 -8.03 -1.39 18.41
C ILE A 143 -8.20 -1.37 19.92
N GLY A 144 -9.27 -1.99 20.42
CA GLY A 144 -9.59 -2.08 21.85
C GLY A 144 -8.62 -2.95 22.67
N GLU A 145 -8.91 -3.09 23.95
CA GLU A 145 -8.07 -3.84 24.87
C GLU A 145 -8.15 -5.37 24.64
N ASN A 146 -7.05 -6.06 24.90
CA ASN A 146 -6.94 -7.53 24.86
C ASN A 146 -7.36 -8.14 23.49
N CYS A 147 -7.22 -7.40 22.42
CA CYS A 147 -7.49 -7.88 21.07
C CYS A 147 -6.34 -8.71 20.52
N VAL A 148 -6.64 -9.64 19.62
CA VAL A 148 -5.63 -10.36 18.84
C VAL A 148 -5.93 -10.15 17.36
N ILE A 149 -5.03 -9.49 16.65
CA ILE A 149 -5.12 -9.22 15.22
C ILE A 149 -3.95 -9.95 14.55
N ASP A 150 -4.26 -10.93 13.72
CA ASP A 150 -3.25 -11.78 13.09
C ASP A 150 -3.51 -11.86 11.58
N LYS A 151 -2.48 -11.65 10.78
CA LYS A 151 -2.48 -11.74 9.30
C LYS A 151 -3.70 -11.07 8.66
N SER A 152 -3.97 -9.83 9.06
CA SER A 152 -5.18 -9.10 8.71
C SER A 152 -4.87 -7.73 8.12
N ILE A 153 -5.80 -7.22 7.31
CA ILE A 153 -5.80 -5.84 6.83
C ILE A 153 -7.01 -5.15 7.44
N ILE A 154 -6.79 -4.13 8.27
CA ILE A 154 -7.84 -3.32 8.88
C ILE A 154 -7.91 -1.98 8.13
N ALA A 155 -9.06 -1.71 7.52
CA ALA A 155 -9.29 -0.51 6.73
C ALA A 155 -9.36 0.75 7.60
N GLU A 156 -9.26 1.91 6.94
CA GLU A 156 -9.30 3.23 7.59
C GLU A 156 -10.56 3.44 8.45
N HIS A 157 -10.41 4.18 9.54
CA HIS A 157 -11.48 4.60 10.45
C HIS A 157 -12.26 3.45 11.13
N VAL A 158 -11.76 2.23 11.08
CA VAL A 158 -12.39 1.07 11.75
C VAL A 158 -12.14 1.14 13.24
N LYS A 159 -13.17 0.79 14.02
CA LYS A 159 -13.07 0.60 15.47
C LYS A 159 -13.30 -0.87 15.81
N VAL A 160 -12.29 -1.51 16.38
CA VAL A 160 -12.36 -2.87 16.90
C VAL A 160 -12.62 -2.76 18.40
N GLY A 161 -13.69 -3.40 18.88
CA GLY A 161 -14.02 -3.43 20.32
C GLY A 161 -13.04 -4.29 21.11
N ASP A 162 -13.20 -4.29 22.43
CA ASP A 162 -12.31 -5.05 23.33
C ASP A 162 -12.49 -6.57 23.19
N ASN A 163 -11.44 -7.33 23.47
CA ASN A 163 -11.43 -8.80 23.49
C ASN A 163 -11.79 -9.48 22.15
N VAL A 164 -11.56 -8.77 21.03
CA VAL A 164 -11.84 -9.30 19.69
C VAL A 164 -10.61 -10.03 19.15
N THR A 165 -10.86 -11.17 18.51
CA THR A 165 -9.85 -11.91 17.75
C THR A 165 -10.19 -11.88 16.27
N LEU A 166 -9.26 -11.38 15.43
CA LEU A 166 -9.37 -11.34 13.97
C LEU A 166 -8.18 -12.05 13.34
N GLY A 167 -8.44 -12.72 12.21
CA GLY A 167 -7.44 -13.47 11.46
C GLY A 167 -7.37 -14.94 11.82
N ILE A 168 -6.47 -15.67 11.14
CA ILE A 168 -6.31 -17.11 11.26
C ILE A 168 -5.05 -17.36 12.11
N ARG A 169 -5.22 -17.96 13.27
CA ARG A 169 -4.09 -18.60 13.97
C ARG A 169 -3.67 -19.83 13.15
N SER A 170 -2.52 -19.75 12.50
CA SER A 170 -1.84 -20.92 11.91
C SER A 170 -1.16 -21.74 13.00
#